data_cbae4aca555e8352f78daa0250ca3043
#
_entry.id   cbae4aca555e8352f78daa0250ca3043
#
_cell.length_a   1.000
_cell.length_b   1.000
_cell.length_c   1.000
_cell.angle_alpha   90.00
_cell.angle_beta   90.00
_cell.angle_gamma   90.00
#
_symmetry.space_group_name_H-M   'P 1'
#
loop_
_entity.id
_entity.type
_entity.pdbx_description
1 polymer ?
#
loop_
_entity_poly.entity_id
_entity_poly.type
_entity_poly.pdbx_seq_one_letter_code
_entity_poly.pdbx_strand_id
1 'polypeptide(L)'
;KINILNDRIYVSINNGAYKAGFSSDQVIYEQAFKAYFDTLAELDGLLADGRFFLTGENFTEADLRLFPTLYRHDPVYYLRMKLNGAKILHYPHLWRWLCRVYALPGVASSSSLIHCRQGYFGRSWNHVIPIGPNFPMPYPEAYSHPELTL
;
A
#
# COMPACT_ATOMS: atom_id res chain seq x y z
N LYS A 1 -15.28 9.73 11.03
CA LYS A 1 -14.12 9.86 10.09
C LYS A 1 -13.52 8.50 9.74
N ILE A 2 -13.15 7.67 10.73
CA ILE A 2 -12.48 6.37 10.49
C ILE A 2 -13.32 5.46 9.57
N ASN A 3 -14.62 5.29 9.85
CA ASN A 3 -15.49 4.43 9.04
C ASN A 3 -15.55 4.86 7.56
N ILE A 4 -15.67 6.15 7.30
CA ILE A 4 -15.69 6.69 5.92
C ILE A 4 -14.37 6.38 5.20
N LEU A 5 -13.23 6.54 5.87
CA LEU A 5 -11.92 6.17 5.32
C LEU A 5 -11.82 4.67 5.10
N ASN A 6 -12.27 3.87 6.07
CA ASN A 6 -12.26 2.41 5.96
C ASN A 6 -13.09 1.91 4.77
N ASP A 7 -14.28 2.45 4.58
CA ASP A 7 -15.15 2.11 3.44
C ASP A 7 -14.49 2.50 2.11
N ARG A 8 -13.93 3.71 2.04
CA ARG A 8 -13.22 4.19 0.85
C ARG A 8 -12.01 3.32 0.53
N ILE A 9 -11.17 3.05 1.52
CA ILE A 9 -9.97 2.20 1.40
C ILE A 9 -10.37 0.79 0.98
N TYR A 10 -11.37 0.20 1.63
CA TYR A 10 -11.80 -1.14 1.32
C TYR A 10 -12.28 -1.29 -0.13
N VAL A 11 -13.19 -0.43 -0.55
CA VAL A 11 -13.80 -0.54 -1.90
C VAL A 11 -12.80 -0.26 -3.01
N SER A 12 -12.01 0.82 -2.88
CA SER A 12 -11.17 1.31 -3.97
C SER A 12 -9.75 0.75 -3.93
N ILE A 13 -9.20 0.47 -2.76
CA ILE A 13 -7.82 0.02 -2.58
C ILE A 13 -7.75 -1.49 -2.30
N ASN A 14 -8.27 -1.95 -1.16
CA ASN A 14 -8.11 -3.35 -0.78
C ASN A 14 -8.81 -4.29 -1.78
N ASN A 15 -10.11 -4.11 -1.95
CA ASN A 15 -10.90 -4.90 -2.89
C ASN A 15 -10.67 -4.46 -4.36
N GLY A 16 -10.43 -3.17 -4.57
CA GLY A 16 -10.13 -2.59 -5.88
C GLY A 16 -8.92 -3.22 -6.55
N ALA A 17 -7.86 -3.51 -5.80
CA ALA A 17 -6.69 -4.20 -6.32
C ALA A 17 -7.02 -5.58 -6.89
N TYR A 18 -7.83 -6.35 -6.17
CA TYR A 18 -8.27 -7.68 -6.63
C TYR A 18 -9.25 -7.58 -7.80
N LYS A 19 -10.17 -6.61 -7.76
CA LYS A 19 -11.10 -6.36 -8.85
C LYS A 19 -10.36 -6.03 -10.15
N ALA A 20 -9.34 -5.19 -10.10
CA ALA A 20 -8.49 -4.90 -11.25
C ALA A 20 -7.71 -6.15 -11.69
N GLY A 21 -7.03 -6.80 -10.74
CA GLY A 21 -6.11 -7.91 -11.03
C GLY A 21 -6.76 -9.13 -11.64
N PHE A 22 -7.95 -9.49 -11.17
CA PHE A 22 -8.66 -10.70 -11.58
C PHE A 22 -9.77 -10.46 -12.62
N SER A 23 -9.99 -9.21 -13.04
CA SER A 23 -10.95 -8.93 -14.10
C SER A 23 -10.51 -9.57 -15.43
N SER A 24 -11.46 -10.17 -16.12
CA SER A 24 -11.36 -10.57 -17.52
C SER A 24 -12.06 -9.58 -18.48
N ASP A 25 -12.68 -8.53 -17.91
CA ASP A 25 -13.37 -7.48 -18.64
C ASP A 25 -12.55 -6.19 -18.58
N GLN A 26 -12.26 -5.63 -19.77
CA GLN A 26 -11.42 -4.43 -19.90
C GLN A 26 -12.06 -3.21 -19.21
N VAL A 27 -13.36 -3.01 -19.36
CA VAL A 27 -14.08 -1.87 -18.79
C VAL A 27 -14.08 -1.94 -17.26
N ILE A 28 -14.31 -3.12 -16.70
CA ILE A 28 -14.27 -3.34 -15.25
C ILE A 28 -12.87 -3.11 -14.72
N TYR A 29 -11.85 -3.58 -15.43
CA TYR A 29 -10.45 -3.33 -15.08
C TYR A 29 -10.14 -1.83 -15.04
N GLU A 30 -10.49 -1.09 -16.11
CA GLU A 30 -10.21 0.34 -16.21
C GLU A 30 -10.92 1.15 -15.11
N GLN A 31 -12.17 0.80 -14.80
CA GLN A 31 -12.91 1.44 -13.70
C GLN A 31 -12.22 1.19 -12.34
N ALA A 32 -11.82 -0.05 -12.08
CA ALA A 32 -11.14 -0.41 -10.85
C ALA A 32 -9.75 0.26 -10.75
N PHE A 33 -9.00 0.27 -11.85
CA PHE A 33 -7.70 0.93 -11.96
C PHE A 33 -7.83 2.43 -11.67
N LYS A 34 -8.78 3.11 -12.33
CA LYS A 34 -9.01 4.54 -12.11
C LYS A 34 -9.39 4.83 -10.65
N ALA A 35 -10.35 4.10 -10.10
CA ALA A 35 -10.78 4.29 -8.71
C ALA A 35 -9.64 4.07 -7.70
N TYR A 36 -8.76 3.11 -7.98
CA TYR A 36 -7.59 2.83 -7.16
C TYR A 36 -6.62 4.02 -7.15
N PHE A 37 -6.22 4.51 -8.32
CA PHE A 37 -5.25 5.60 -8.42
C PHE A 37 -5.82 6.95 -8.01
N ASP A 38 -7.09 7.23 -8.27
CA ASP A 38 -7.79 8.42 -7.74
C ASP A 38 -7.75 8.42 -6.20
N THR A 39 -8.00 7.26 -5.58
CA THR A 39 -7.97 7.15 -4.12
C THR A 39 -6.55 7.29 -3.57
N LEU A 40 -5.52 6.79 -4.25
CA LEU A 40 -4.13 7.04 -3.85
C LEU A 40 -3.80 8.53 -3.86
N ALA A 41 -4.22 9.25 -4.91
CA ALA A 41 -4.02 10.69 -5.00
C ALA A 41 -4.77 11.46 -3.89
N GLU A 42 -6.01 11.06 -3.58
CA GLU A 42 -6.78 11.62 -2.45
C GLU A 42 -6.07 11.41 -1.11
N LEU A 43 -5.55 10.21 -0.86
CA LEU A 43 -4.85 9.89 0.39
C LEU A 43 -3.49 10.58 0.49
N ASP A 44 -2.76 10.71 -0.63
CA ASP A 44 -1.52 11.49 -0.67
C ASP A 44 -1.80 12.95 -0.33
N GLY A 45 -2.84 13.54 -0.94
CA GLY A 45 -3.28 14.91 -0.64
C GLY A 45 -3.74 15.09 0.82
N LEU A 46 -4.42 14.08 1.39
CA LEU A 46 -4.82 14.09 2.80
C LEU A 46 -3.62 14.18 3.76
N LEU A 47 -2.53 13.51 3.41
CA LEU A 47 -1.30 13.46 4.20
C LEU A 47 -0.37 14.66 3.96
N ALA A 48 -0.69 15.52 3.00
CA ALA A 48 0.13 16.68 2.61
C ALA A 48 0.18 17.78 3.68
N ASP A 49 -0.78 17.80 4.62
CA ASP A 49 -0.78 18.74 5.74
C ASP A 49 0.25 18.42 6.84
N GLY A 50 1.00 17.33 6.68
CA GLY A 50 2.07 16.92 7.59
C GLY A 50 1.63 15.99 8.73
N ARG A 51 0.35 15.61 8.78
CA ARG A 51 -0.14 14.65 9.77
C ARG A 51 0.64 13.32 9.72
N PHE A 52 0.74 12.66 10.86
CA PHE A 52 1.51 11.42 10.96
C PHE A 52 0.78 10.22 10.36
N PHE A 53 -0.53 10.13 10.58
CA PHE A 53 -1.39 9.02 10.17
C PHE A 53 -2.66 9.52 9.49
N LEU A 54 -3.43 8.66 8.87
CA LEU A 54 -4.59 9.03 8.06
C LEU A 54 -5.63 9.89 8.80
N THR A 55 -5.74 9.71 10.11
CA THR A 55 -6.74 10.43 10.92
C THR A 55 -6.14 11.56 11.78
N GLY A 56 -4.83 11.76 11.75
CA GLY A 56 -4.10 12.76 12.54
C GLY A 56 -2.82 12.20 13.13
N GLU A 57 -2.61 12.43 14.43
CA GLU A 57 -1.38 12.05 15.14
C GLU A 57 -1.34 10.58 15.59
N ASN A 58 -2.49 9.93 15.69
CA ASN A 58 -2.57 8.58 16.22
C ASN A 58 -2.77 7.54 15.11
N PHE A 59 -2.07 6.41 15.24
CA PHE A 59 -2.29 5.22 14.43
C PHE A 59 -3.68 4.65 14.69
N THR A 60 -4.43 4.37 13.62
CA THR A 60 -5.80 3.89 13.71
C THR A 60 -6.06 2.68 12.81
N GLU A 61 -7.27 2.14 12.91
CA GLU A 61 -7.71 1.04 12.04
C GLU A 61 -7.61 1.38 10.54
N ALA A 62 -7.78 2.64 10.15
CA ALA A 62 -7.64 3.06 8.76
C ALA A 62 -6.21 2.83 8.24
N ASP A 63 -5.22 3.15 9.06
CA ASP A 63 -3.81 2.91 8.74
C ASP A 63 -3.51 1.41 8.67
N LEU A 64 -4.05 0.64 9.63
CA LEU A 64 -3.88 -0.82 9.66
C LEU A 64 -4.47 -1.49 8.41
N ARG A 65 -5.60 -1.01 7.92
CA ARG A 65 -6.27 -1.55 6.72
C ARG A 65 -5.57 -1.17 5.42
N LEU A 66 -5.00 0.03 5.34
CA LEU A 66 -4.32 0.51 4.15
C LEU A 66 -2.93 -0.11 3.98
N PHE A 67 -2.18 -0.23 5.07
CA PHE A 67 -0.76 -0.62 5.04
C PHE A 67 -0.48 -1.91 4.26
N PRO A 68 -1.17 -3.04 4.47
CA PRO A 68 -0.83 -4.29 3.79
C PRO A 68 -0.94 -4.20 2.26
N THR A 69 -1.89 -3.44 1.76
CA THR A 69 -2.09 -3.26 0.32
C THR A 69 -0.99 -2.39 -0.28
N LEU A 70 -0.67 -1.26 0.35
CA LEU A 70 0.39 -0.38 -0.16
C LEU A 70 1.78 -0.98 0.00
N TYR A 71 2.04 -1.72 1.06
CA TYR A 71 3.28 -2.49 1.25
C TYR A 71 3.52 -3.49 0.10
N ARG A 72 2.45 -4.09 -0.42
CA ARG A 72 2.50 -5.05 -1.54
C ARG A 72 2.43 -4.40 -2.91
N HIS A 73 2.12 -3.11 -3.00
CA HIS A 73 1.84 -2.48 -4.30
C HIS A 73 3.05 -2.54 -5.23
N ASP A 74 4.15 -1.91 -4.86
CA ASP A 74 5.33 -1.82 -5.73
C ASP A 74 5.95 -3.20 -6.03
N PRO A 75 6.13 -4.10 -5.04
CA PRO A 75 6.79 -5.38 -5.27
C PRO A 75 5.89 -6.46 -5.88
N VAL A 76 4.57 -6.32 -5.79
CA VAL A 76 3.63 -7.38 -6.20
C VAL A 76 2.51 -6.85 -7.10
N TYR A 77 1.69 -5.91 -6.61
CA TYR A 77 0.44 -5.54 -7.28
C TYR A 77 0.67 -4.74 -8.55
N TYR A 78 1.73 -3.97 -8.62
CA TYR A 78 2.16 -3.26 -9.83
C TYR A 78 2.23 -4.19 -11.05
N LEU A 79 2.79 -5.39 -10.87
CA LEU A 79 2.87 -6.41 -11.91
C LEU A 79 1.66 -7.36 -11.87
N ARG A 80 1.43 -7.99 -10.73
CA ARG A 80 0.47 -9.11 -10.61
C ARG A 80 -0.97 -8.69 -10.83
N MET A 81 -1.34 -7.50 -10.34
CA MET A 81 -2.68 -6.94 -10.46
C MET A 81 -2.80 -5.94 -11.61
N LYS A 82 -1.75 -5.76 -12.40
CA LYS A 82 -1.70 -4.79 -13.51
C LYS A 82 -1.98 -3.34 -13.05
N LEU A 83 -1.67 -3.01 -11.79
CA LEU A 83 -1.82 -1.67 -11.21
C LEU A 83 -0.55 -0.85 -11.47
N ASN A 84 -0.19 -0.72 -12.74
CA ASN A 84 1.08 -0.17 -13.19
C ASN A 84 1.02 1.31 -13.61
N GLY A 85 0.03 2.05 -13.12
CA GLY A 85 -0.11 3.48 -13.38
C GLY A 85 0.98 4.32 -12.69
N ALA A 86 1.27 4.00 -11.43
CA ALA A 86 2.36 4.61 -10.67
C ALA A 86 2.79 3.66 -9.54
N LYS A 87 4.00 3.84 -9.02
CA LYS A 87 4.46 3.21 -7.79
C LYS A 87 4.11 4.08 -6.59
N ILE A 88 3.96 3.48 -5.40
CA ILE A 88 3.72 4.26 -4.16
C ILE A 88 4.89 5.22 -3.90
N LEU A 89 6.10 4.84 -4.30
CA LEU A 89 7.28 5.71 -4.25
C LEU A 89 7.07 7.08 -4.93
N HIS A 90 6.17 7.18 -5.91
CA HIS A 90 5.87 8.44 -6.62
C HIS A 90 4.84 9.33 -5.91
N TYR A 91 4.26 8.88 -4.80
CA TYR A 91 3.35 9.63 -3.94
C TYR A 91 4.10 10.02 -2.66
N PRO A 92 4.65 11.25 -2.55
CA PRO A 92 5.63 11.59 -1.52
C PRO A 92 5.09 11.48 -0.10
N HIS A 93 3.82 11.82 0.09
CA HIS A 93 3.21 11.79 1.42
C HIS A 93 2.77 10.38 1.81
N LEU A 94 2.20 9.61 0.88
CA LEU A 94 1.90 8.18 1.08
C LEU A 94 3.17 7.36 1.29
N TRP A 95 4.25 7.66 0.54
CA TRP A 95 5.53 6.98 0.73
C TRP A 95 6.08 7.24 2.14
N ARG A 96 6.04 8.49 2.58
CA ARG A 96 6.46 8.88 3.94
C ARG A 96 5.61 8.17 5.00
N TRP A 97 4.29 8.15 4.82
CA TRP A 97 3.37 7.44 5.69
C TRP A 97 3.66 5.93 5.72
N LEU A 98 3.84 5.30 4.56
CA LEU A 98 4.13 3.88 4.44
C LEU A 98 5.42 3.50 5.19
N CYS A 99 6.47 4.30 5.02
CA CYS A 99 7.73 4.16 5.74
C CYS A 99 7.52 4.26 7.26
N ARG A 100 6.75 5.25 7.68
CA ARG A 100 6.45 5.46 9.12
C ARG A 100 5.70 4.27 9.72
N VAL A 101 4.66 3.77 9.06
CA VAL A 101 3.93 2.59 9.54
C VAL A 101 4.84 1.36 9.59
N TYR A 102 5.68 1.16 8.57
CA TYR A 102 6.64 0.04 8.58
C TYR A 102 7.62 0.10 9.75
N ALA A 103 8.00 1.31 10.20
CA ALA A 103 8.90 1.52 11.34
C ALA A 103 8.24 1.30 12.71
N LEU A 104 6.92 1.18 12.79
CA LEU A 104 6.24 0.89 14.05
C LEU A 104 6.72 -0.45 14.63
N PRO A 105 6.82 -0.54 15.98
CA PRO A 105 7.25 -1.77 16.64
C PRO A 105 6.46 -2.99 16.18
N GLY A 106 7.17 -4.04 15.78
CA GLY A 106 6.58 -5.30 15.33
C GLY A 106 6.13 -5.32 13.86
N VAL A 107 5.94 -4.19 13.19
CA VAL A 107 5.45 -4.18 11.79
C VAL A 107 6.48 -4.78 10.84
N ALA A 108 7.72 -4.33 10.88
CA ALA A 108 8.77 -4.87 10.02
C ALA A 108 8.99 -6.37 10.23
N SER A 109 9.02 -6.83 11.50
CA SER A 109 9.21 -8.25 11.82
C SER A 109 8.03 -9.14 11.45
N SER A 110 6.82 -8.58 11.35
CA SER A 110 5.62 -9.29 10.88
C SER A 110 5.38 -9.19 9.38
N SER A 111 6.21 -8.43 8.66
CA SER A 111 6.08 -8.17 7.23
C SER A 111 7.14 -8.92 6.43
N SER A 112 6.73 -9.70 5.43
CA SER A 112 7.66 -10.49 4.61
C SER A 112 7.33 -10.39 3.12
N LEU A 113 8.18 -9.71 2.36
CA LEU A 113 8.03 -9.64 0.90
C LEU A 113 8.32 -10.98 0.23
N ILE A 114 9.18 -11.80 0.80
CA ILE A 114 9.44 -13.16 0.30
C ILE A 114 8.14 -13.96 0.31
N HIS A 115 7.43 -13.97 1.43
CA HIS A 115 6.14 -14.66 1.54
C HIS A 115 5.08 -14.06 0.61
N CYS A 116 5.03 -12.72 0.50
CA CYS A 116 4.12 -12.07 -0.44
C CYS A 116 4.39 -12.51 -1.88
N ARG A 117 5.64 -12.45 -2.34
CA ARG A 117 6.01 -12.87 -3.70
C ARG A 117 5.72 -14.34 -3.94
N GLN A 118 6.09 -15.22 -3.02
CA GLN A 118 5.80 -16.65 -3.12
C GLN A 118 4.31 -16.91 -3.21
N GLY A 119 3.49 -16.22 -2.39
CA GLY A 119 2.04 -16.38 -2.39
C GLY A 119 1.38 -15.94 -3.70
N TYR A 120 1.84 -14.83 -4.29
CA TYR A 120 1.24 -14.27 -5.50
C TYR A 120 1.80 -14.82 -6.82
N PHE A 121 3.08 -15.20 -6.86
CA PHE A 121 3.74 -15.64 -8.09
C PHE A 121 4.10 -17.14 -8.07
N GLY A 122 4.43 -17.71 -6.91
CA GLY A 122 4.85 -19.10 -6.81
C GLY A 122 3.78 -20.15 -7.18
N ARG A 123 2.52 -19.73 -7.27
CA ARG A 123 1.38 -20.54 -7.73
C ARG A 123 1.00 -20.30 -9.20
N SER A 124 1.75 -19.45 -9.91
CA SER A 124 1.54 -19.26 -11.33
C SER A 124 2.09 -20.46 -12.10
N TRP A 125 1.58 -20.66 -13.32
CA TRP A 125 1.93 -21.83 -14.14
C TRP A 125 3.42 -21.97 -14.44
N ASN A 126 4.19 -20.88 -14.46
CA ASN A 126 5.63 -20.90 -14.72
C ASN A 126 6.49 -20.87 -13.45
N HIS A 127 5.90 -20.72 -12.27
CA HIS A 127 6.56 -20.70 -10.96
C HIS A 127 7.73 -19.69 -10.81
N VAL A 128 7.82 -18.69 -11.69
CA VAL A 128 8.85 -17.66 -11.63
C VAL A 128 8.45 -16.60 -10.61
N ILE A 129 9.35 -16.32 -9.67
CA ILE A 129 9.16 -15.35 -8.59
C ILE A 129 10.02 -14.13 -8.87
N PRO A 130 9.43 -12.92 -9.05
CA PRO A 130 10.21 -11.69 -9.21
C PRO A 130 11.10 -11.41 -8.00
N ILE A 131 12.31 -10.92 -8.24
CA ILE A 131 13.31 -10.66 -7.19
C ILE A 131 13.31 -9.21 -6.68
N GLY A 132 12.66 -8.29 -7.35
CA GLY A 132 12.63 -6.87 -6.98
C GLY A 132 11.22 -6.27 -6.99
N PRO A 133 11.08 -5.04 -6.50
CA PRO A 133 12.01 -4.32 -5.63
C PRO A 133 12.10 -4.94 -4.24
N ASN A 134 13.21 -4.66 -3.55
CA ASN A 134 13.44 -5.14 -2.19
C ASN A 134 13.23 -4.01 -1.19
N PHE A 135 12.51 -4.32 -0.12
CA PHE A 135 12.54 -3.58 1.12
C PHE A 135 13.63 -4.20 2.04
N PRO A 136 14.15 -3.59 3.07
CA PRO A 136 13.52 -2.46 3.72
C PRO A 136 13.64 -1.18 2.91
N MET A 137 12.65 -0.35 3.11
CA MET A 137 12.71 1.02 2.65
C MET A 137 13.81 1.74 3.40
N PRO A 138 14.54 2.65 2.73
CA PRO A 138 15.40 3.54 3.48
C PRO A 138 14.51 4.39 4.41
N TYR A 139 14.76 4.32 5.71
CA TYR A 139 14.14 5.22 6.68
C TYR A 139 15.04 6.40 6.89
N PRO A 140 14.74 7.54 6.32
CA PRO A 140 15.31 8.75 6.81
C PRO A 140 14.84 8.95 8.24
N GLU A 141 15.76 9.25 9.13
CA GLU A 141 15.52 9.62 10.53
C GLU A 141 14.45 10.71 10.68
N ALA A 142 14.25 11.53 9.62
CA ALA A 142 13.18 12.53 9.53
C ALA A 142 11.74 11.97 9.64
N TYR A 143 11.55 10.66 9.60
CA TYR A 143 10.25 10.01 9.75
C TYR A 143 10.04 9.34 11.09
N SER A 144 11.04 9.32 11.96
CA SER A 144 10.89 8.81 13.32
C SER A 144 10.02 9.77 14.13
N HIS A 145 8.97 9.25 14.75
CA HIS A 145 8.18 9.97 15.73
C HIS A 145 8.80 9.75 17.10
N PRO A 146 8.98 10.80 17.94
CA PRO A 146 9.58 10.66 19.25
C PRO A 146 8.88 9.63 20.15
N GLU A 147 7.57 9.46 19.99
CA GLU A 147 6.75 8.50 20.72
C GLU A 147 6.83 7.06 20.17
N LEU A 148 7.46 6.86 19.02
CA LEU A 148 7.64 5.54 18.40
C LEU A 148 9.01 4.93 18.71
N THR A 149 9.89 5.65 19.35
CA THR A 149 11.13 5.13 19.92
C THR A 149 10.80 4.48 21.26
N LEU A 150 10.65 3.17 21.26
CA LEU A 150 10.63 2.35 22.48
C LEU A 150 12.03 2.08 22.97
#